data_7e341322f25d3114e4e894e5bb8cc01a
#
_entry.id   7e341322f25d3114e4e894e5bb8cc01a
#
_cell.length_a   1.000
_cell.length_b   1.000
_cell.length_c   1.000
_cell.angle_alpha   90.00
_cell.angle_beta   90.00
_cell.angle_gamma   90.00
#
_symmetry.space_group_name_H-M   'P 1'
#
loop_
_entity.id
_entity.type
_entity.pdbx_description
1 polymer ?
#
loop_
_entity_poly.entity_id
_entity_poly.type
_entity_poly.pdbx_seq_one_letter_code
_entity_poly.pdbx_strand_id
1 'polypeptide(L)'
;MGISEKALQNKAEQQKEAAITKAEQELEVAKKENAVILIENDYEQRYAGFNPNSSESYIIFEFLQDKNMEKSVQLATLIQRQFKNTARRIDKGVHQAGFLVLRETTMPGVLVELGYISTLDEERYLLSESGTDALAQSIYNAFISYKKKHDSPTGRKDVMPIKTSTSTTKIHETTKTTKTPQSGKPI
;
A
#
# COMPACT_ATOMS: atom_id res chain seq x y z
N MET A 1 13.58 13.49 -43.31
CA MET A 1 12.31 14.22 -43.23
C MET A 1 12.12 14.67 -41.80
N GLY A 2 12.28 15.98 -41.53
CA GLY A 2 12.08 16.51 -40.17
C GLY A 2 10.58 16.60 -39.85
N ILE A 3 10.22 16.16 -38.66
CA ILE A 3 8.87 16.41 -38.10
C ILE A 3 8.74 17.92 -37.95
N SER A 4 7.65 18.51 -38.53
CA SER A 4 7.39 19.94 -38.42
C SER A 4 7.33 20.35 -36.92
N GLU A 5 7.95 21.46 -36.55
CA GLU A 5 7.95 22.03 -35.19
C GLU A 5 6.51 22.15 -34.63
N LYS A 6 5.57 22.50 -35.49
CA LYS A 6 4.14 22.56 -35.17
C LYS A 6 3.56 21.18 -34.78
N ALA A 7 4.05 20.09 -35.37
CA ALA A 7 3.58 18.74 -35.03
C ALA A 7 4.17 18.29 -33.64
N LEU A 8 5.38 18.74 -33.31
CA LEU A 8 5.97 18.50 -31.98
C LEU A 8 5.24 19.30 -30.90
N GLN A 9 4.90 20.55 -31.15
CA GLN A 9 4.12 21.38 -30.22
C GLN A 9 2.73 20.79 -29.98
N ASN A 10 2.01 20.42 -31.03
CA ASN A 10 0.68 19.79 -30.91
C ASN A 10 0.74 18.48 -30.11
N LYS A 11 1.78 17.65 -30.31
CA LYS A 11 1.96 16.41 -29.56
C LYS A 11 2.24 16.68 -28.08
N ALA A 12 3.07 17.69 -27.77
CA ALA A 12 3.36 18.08 -26.39
C ALA A 12 2.11 18.62 -25.67
N GLU A 13 1.30 19.40 -26.38
CA GLU A 13 0.03 19.95 -25.84
C GLU A 13 -0.98 18.83 -25.56
N GLN A 14 -1.16 17.89 -26.48
CA GLN A 14 -2.01 16.71 -26.28
C GLN A 14 -1.54 15.83 -25.12
N GLN A 15 -0.23 15.66 -24.96
CA GLN A 15 0.34 14.91 -23.82
C GLN A 15 0.09 15.62 -22.50
N LYS A 16 0.21 16.95 -22.46
CA LYS A 16 -0.07 17.75 -21.28
C LYS A 16 -1.55 17.68 -20.89
N GLU A 17 -2.45 17.81 -21.86
CA GLU A 17 -3.90 17.72 -21.63
C GLU A 17 -4.30 16.31 -21.13
N ALA A 18 -3.76 15.26 -21.73
CA ALA A 18 -3.98 13.88 -21.26
C ALA A 18 -3.45 13.65 -19.83
N ALA A 19 -2.31 14.25 -19.48
CA ALA A 19 -1.76 14.15 -18.11
C ALA A 19 -2.62 14.89 -17.09
N ILE A 20 -3.14 16.07 -17.44
CA ILE A 20 -4.07 16.82 -16.58
C ILE A 20 -5.35 16.02 -16.34
N THR A 21 -5.97 15.53 -17.41
CA THR A 21 -7.20 14.72 -17.32
C THR A 21 -7.01 13.48 -16.46
N LYS A 22 -5.86 12.82 -16.60
CA LYS A 22 -5.51 11.67 -15.77
C LYS A 22 -5.37 12.04 -14.29
N ALA A 23 -4.66 13.13 -13.97
CA ALA A 23 -4.49 13.60 -12.61
C ALA A 23 -5.84 14.00 -11.94
N GLU A 24 -6.73 14.62 -12.70
CA GLU A 24 -8.09 14.94 -12.24
C GLU A 24 -8.91 13.68 -11.93
N GLN A 25 -8.82 12.66 -12.78
CA GLN A 25 -9.48 11.37 -12.54
C GLN A 25 -8.93 10.65 -11.29
N GLU A 26 -7.62 10.63 -11.12
CA GLU A 26 -6.96 10.05 -9.96
C GLU A 26 -7.35 10.78 -8.67
N LEU A 27 -7.44 12.11 -8.70
CA LEU A 27 -7.91 12.91 -7.58
C LEU A 27 -9.39 12.61 -7.22
N GLU A 28 -10.26 12.48 -8.21
CA GLU A 28 -11.67 12.15 -7.97
C GLU A 28 -11.84 10.74 -7.38
N VAL A 29 -11.05 9.76 -7.82
CA VAL A 29 -11.01 8.42 -7.22
C VAL A 29 -10.55 8.52 -5.76
N ALA A 30 -9.46 9.24 -5.47
CA ALA A 30 -8.97 9.42 -4.10
C ALA A 30 -10.02 10.09 -3.20
N LYS A 31 -10.70 11.13 -3.67
CA LYS A 31 -11.78 11.80 -2.92
C LYS A 31 -12.91 10.84 -2.58
N LYS A 32 -13.33 10.03 -3.55
CA LYS A 32 -14.42 9.07 -3.36
C LYS A 32 -14.05 7.99 -2.35
N GLU A 33 -12.87 7.39 -2.49
CA GLU A 33 -12.39 6.35 -1.57
C GLU A 33 -12.11 6.91 -0.17
N ASN A 34 -11.56 8.11 -0.07
CA ASN A 34 -11.27 8.75 1.22
C ASN A 34 -12.53 9.32 1.89
N ALA A 35 -13.66 9.48 1.19
CA ALA A 35 -14.88 10.04 1.77
C ALA A 35 -15.43 9.19 2.94
N VAL A 36 -15.09 7.91 3.00
CA VAL A 36 -15.50 7.00 4.09
C VAL A 36 -14.99 7.47 5.46
N ILE A 37 -13.85 8.18 5.54
CA ILE A 37 -13.32 8.69 6.81
C ILE A 37 -14.25 9.71 7.48
N LEU A 38 -15.06 10.43 6.69
CA LEU A 38 -15.99 11.44 7.23
C LEU A 38 -17.12 10.80 8.06
N ILE A 39 -17.31 9.49 7.99
CA ILE A 39 -18.27 8.72 8.79
C ILE A 39 -17.68 8.41 10.17
N GLU A 40 -16.35 8.45 10.32
CA GLU A 40 -15.67 8.19 11.58
C GLU A 40 -15.80 9.39 12.54
N ASN A 41 -16.23 9.14 13.79
CA ASN A 41 -16.47 10.20 14.77
C ASN A 41 -15.20 10.96 15.19
N ASP A 42 -14.02 10.32 15.04
CA ASP A 42 -12.71 10.84 15.45
C ASP A 42 -11.79 11.14 14.26
N TYR A 43 -12.36 11.31 13.06
CA TYR A 43 -11.56 11.46 11.83
C TYR A 43 -10.59 12.65 11.89
N GLU A 44 -10.98 13.78 12.48
CA GLU A 44 -10.13 14.97 12.60
C GLU A 44 -8.87 14.73 13.44
N GLN A 45 -8.96 13.89 14.47
CA GLN A 45 -7.82 13.53 15.31
C GLN A 45 -6.96 12.46 14.64
N ARG A 46 -7.60 11.44 14.07
CA ARG A 46 -6.93 10.30 13.43
C ARG A 46 -6.20 10.70 12.16
N TYR A 47 -6.79 11.59 11.38
CA TYR A 47 -6.25 12.09 10.11
C TYR A 47 -5.80 13.55 10.20
N ALA A 48 -5.22 13.95 11.33
CA ALA A 48 -4.76 15.32 11.57
C ALA A 48 -3.85 15.82 10.42
N GLY A 49 -4.15 17.04 9.95
CA GLY A 49 -3.46 17.65 8.81
C GLY A 49 -4.01 17.28 7.43
N PHE A 50 -5.03 16.39 7.35
CA PHE A 50 -5.72 16.12 6.09
C PHE A 50 -7.04 16.90 6.01
N ASN A 51 -7.23 17.63 4.91
CA ASN A 51 -8.50 18.29 4.60
C ASN A 51 -9.12 17.63 3.36
N PRO A 52 -10.23 16.87 3.50
CA PRO A 52 -10.86 16.16 2.38
C PRO A 52 -11.40 17.08 1.29
N ASN A 53 -11.57 18.37 1.58
CA ASN A 53 -12.06 19.38 0.65
C ASN A 53 -10.94 20.15 -0.07
N SER A 54 -9.66 19.86 0.23
CA SER A 54 -8.50 20.54 -0.36
C SER A 54 -7.72 19.60 -1.26
N SER A 55 -7.59 19.96 -2.53
CA SER A 55 -6.78 19.21 -3.50
C SER A 55 -5.30 19.19 -3.10
N GLU A 56 -4.80 20.22 -2.42
CA GLU A 56 -3.44 20.30 -1.92
C GLU A 56 -3.17 19.22 -0.87
N SER A 57 -4.15 18.89 -0.02
CA SER A 57 -4.03 17.79 0.93
C SER A 57 -3.78 16.46 0.23
N TYR A 58 -4.51 16.16 -0.83
CA TYR A 58 -4.31 14.92 -1.60
C TYR A 58 -2.93 14.85 -2.25
N ILE A 59 -2.44 15.95 -2.82
CA ILE A 59 -1.11 16.04 -3.43
C ILE A 59 -0.02 15.81 -2.38
N ILE A 60 -0.14 16.43 -1.20
CA ILE A 60 0.83 16.25 -0.10
C ILE A 60 0.86 14.78 0.36
N PHE A 61 -0.31 14.16 0.52
CA PHE A 61 -0.38 12.76 0.95
C PHE A 61 0.12 11.78 -0.11
N GLU A 62 -0.13 12.03 -1.38
CA GLU A 62 0.46 11.27 -2.49
C GLU A 62 1.99 11.35 -2.46
N PHE A 63 2.55 12.53 -2.28
CA PHE A 63 4.00 12.74 -2.15
C PHE A 63 4.61 11.98 -0.95
N LEU A 64 3.91 11.93 0.19
CA LEU A 64 4.38 11.18 1.37
C LEU A 64 4.41 9.66 1.13
N GLN A 65 3.59 9.13 0.22
CA GLN A 65 3.55 7.72 -0.16
C GLN A 65 4.64 7.33 -1.17
N ASP A 66 5.30 8.30 -1.81
CA ASP A 66 6.21 8.09 -2.96
C ASP A 66 7.37 7.11 -2.66
N LYS A 67 7.85 7.04 -1.43
CA LYS A 67 8.98 6.19 -1.02
C LYS A 67 8.85 4.72 -1.44
N ASN A 68 7.63 4.18 -1.45
CA ASN A 68 7.35 2.79 -1.82
C ASN A 68 6.55 2.68 -3.13
N MET A 69 6.28 3.79 -3.80
CA MET A 69 5.37 3.89 -4.94
C MET A 69 5.74 2.92 -6.07
N GLU A 70 7.00 2.91 -6.50
CA GLU A 70 7.45 2.01 -7.56
C GLU A 70 7.16 0.55 -7.24
N LYS A 71 7.42 0.12 -6.00
CA LYS A 71 7.19 -1.25 -5.55
C LYS A 71 5.70 -1.57 -5.42
N SER A 72 4.91 -0.59 -4.98
CA SER A 72 3.44 -0.70 -4.91
C SER A 72 2.84 -0.88 -6.31
N VAL A 73 3.26 -0.06 -7.27
CA VAL A 73 2.82 -0.17 -8.68
C VAL A 73 3.21 -1.52 -9.29
N GLN A 74 4.41 -2.03 -8.98
CA GLN A 74 4.82 -3.36 -9.43
C GLN A 74 3.92 -4.46 -8.87
N LEU A 75 3.57 -4.40 -7.58
CA LEU A 75 2.66 -5.37 -6.95
C LEU A 75 1.25 -5.25 -7.55
N ALA A 76 0.72 -4.04 -7.66
CA ALA A 76 -0.60 -3.78 -8.25
C ALA A 76 -0.69 -4.30 -9.70
N THR A 77 0.35 -4.07 -10.50
CA THR A 77 0.42 -4.55 -11.89
C THR A 77 0.39 -6.08 -11.97
N LEU A 78 1.06 -6.77 -11.03
CA LEU A 78 1.02 -8.23 -10.97
C LEU A 78 -0.37 -8.74 -10.58
N ILE A 79 -1.04 -8.10 -9.62
CA ILE A 79 -2.41 -8.45 -9.20
C ILE A 79 -3.37 -8.23 -10.38
N GLN A 80 -3.33 -7.07 -11.01
CA GLN A 80 -4.18 -6.73 -12.16
C GLN A 80 -4.05 -7.74 -13.29
N ARG A 81 -2.81 -8.15 -13.62
CA ARG A 81 -2.56 -9.17 -14.63
C ARG A 81 -3.16 -10.53 -14.25
N GLN A 82 -3.09 -10.91 -12.98
CA GLN A 82 -3.70 -12.16 -12.50
C GLN A 82 -5.22 -12.08 -12.50
N PHE A 83 -5.81 -10.96 -12.14
CA PHE A 83 -7.27 -10.76 -12.22
C PHE A 83 -7.77 -10.95 -13.65
N LYS A 84 -7.07 -10.40 -14.63
CA LYS A 84 -7.38 -10.60 -16.05
C LYS A 84 -7.25 -12.06 -16.50
N ASN A 85 -6.14 -12.70 -16.16
CA ASN A 85 -5.78 -14.01 -16.71
C ASN A 85 -6.40 -15.18 -15.94
N THR A 86 -6.45 -15.12 -14.61
CA THR A 86 -6.92 -16.19 -13.71
C THR A 86 -8.39 -16.00 -13.37
N ALA A 87 -8.77 -14.83 -12.84
CA ALA A 87 -10.13 -14.54 -12.43
C ALA A 87 -11.05 -14.08 -13.59
N ARG A 88 -10.50 -13.90 -14.80
CA ARG A 88 -11.24 -13.49 -16.01
C ARG A 88 -11.99 -12.16 -15.84
N ARG A 89 -11.45 -11.26 -15.00
CA ARG A 89 -12.04 -9.94 -14.78
C ARG A 89 -11.60 -8.94 -15.85
N ILE A 90 -12.43 -7.92 -16.05
CA ILE A 90 -12.10 -6.81 -16.94
C ILE A 90 -10.93 -6.04 -16.33
N ASP A 91 -9.93 -5.77 -17.17
CA ASP A 91 -8.76 -4.97 -16.78
C ASP A 91 -9.12 -3.49 -16.79
N LYS A 92 -9.19 -2.88 -15.61
CA LYS A 92 -9.45 -1.44 -15.42
C LYS A 92 -8.18 -0.63 -15.19
N GLY A 93 -7.02 -1.29 -15.24
CA GLY A 93 -5.73 -0.65 -15.06
C GLY A 93 -5.26 -0.59 -13.62
N VAL A 94 -4.15 0.11 -13.42
CA VAL A 94 -3.54 0.43 -12.13
C VAL A 94 -3.48 1.95 -12.03
N HIS A 95 -4.01 2.48 -10.94
CA HIS A 95 -4.10 3.91 -10.68
C HIS A 95 -3.31 4.27 -9.43
N GLN A 96 -2.80 5.49 -9.39
CA GLN A 96 -2.10 6.07 -8.25
C GLN A 96 -2.93 7.23 -7.73
N ALA A 97 -3.11 7.31 -6.43
CA ALA A 97 -3.80 8.42 -5.80
C ALA A 97 -3.45 8.51 -4.31
N GLY A 98 -3.72 9.64 -3.69
CA GLY A 98 -3.49 9.89 -2.27
C GLY A 98 -4.49 9.13 -1.37
N PHE A 99 -4.42 7.80 -1.35
CA PHE A 99 -5.29 6.96 -0.52
C PHE A 99 -4.89 7.04 0.95
N LEU A 100 -5.76 7.57 1.80
CA LEU A 100 -5.50 7.72 3.24
C LEU A 100 -5.28 6.37 3.95
N VAL A 101 -5.98 5.34 3.54
CA VAL A 101 -5.83 3.99 4.08
C VAL A 101 -4.41 3.44 3.92
N LEU A 102 -3.64 3.94 2.95
CA LEU A 102 -2.26 3.56 2.70
C LEU A 102 -1.23 4.53 3.30
N ARG A 103 -1.66 5.63 3.93
CA ARG A 103 -0.79 6.71 4.41
C ARG A 103 0.32 6.24 5.35
N GLU A 104 -0.04 5.43 6.33
CA GLU A 104 0.88 5.00 7.40
C GLU A 104 1.67 3.74 7.02
N THR A 105 1.54 3.23 5.79
CA THR A 105 2.25 2.03 5.38
C THR A 105 3.74 2.32 5.19
N THR A 106 4.59 1.53 5.87
CA THR A 106 6.05 1.61 5.75
C THR A 106 6.63 0.64 4.72
N MET A 107 5.76 -0.09 4.05
CA MET A 107 6.06 -1.09 3.02
C MET A 107 5.22 -0.82 1.77
N PRO A 108 5.49 -1.48 0.65
CA PRO A 108 4.62 -1.42 -0.51
C PRO A 108 3.18 -1.81 -0.17
N GLY A 109 2.25 -0.89 -0.43
CA GLY A 109 0.82 -1.04 -0.15
C GLY A 109 -0.02 -0.87 -1.41
N VAL A 110 -1.12 -1.60 -1.49
CA VAL A 110 -2.08 -1.51 -2.60
C VAL A 110 -3.50 -1.56 -2.06
N LEU A 111 -4.39 -0.78 -2.65
CA LEU A 111 -5.83 -0.89 -2.49
C LEU A 111 -6.35 -1.73 -3.65
N VAL A 112 -7.07 -2.82 -3.35
CA VAL A 112 -7.56 -3.77 -4.36
C VAL A 112 -9.07 -3.71 -4.43
N GLU A 113 -9.60 -3.29 -5.58
CA GLU A 113 -11.02 -3.35 -5.88
C GLU A 113 -11.36 -4.68 -6.55
N LEU A 114 -12.11 -5.52 -5.84
CA LEU A 114 -12.49 -6.86 -6.32
C LEU A 114 -13.65 -6.81 -7.33
N GLY A 115 -14.47 -5.77 -7.26
CA GLY A 115 -15.64 -5.53 -8.10
C GLY A 115 -16.64 -4.59 -7.41
N TYR A 116 -17.72 -4.27 -8.12
CA TYR A 116 -18.76 -3.35 -7.66
C TYR A 116 -20.03 -4.13 -7.27
N ILE A 117 -20.35 -4.17 -5.97
CA ILE A 117 -21.56 -4.85 -5.45
C ILE A 117 -22.87 -4.19 -5.93
N SER A 118 -22.80 -2.97 -6.45
CA SER A 118 -23.94 -2.29 -7.09
C SER A 118 -24.28 -2.82 -8.48
N THR A 119 -23.41 -3.66 -9.06
CA THR A 119 -23.61 -4.29 -10.37
C THR A 119 -23.96 -5.75 -10.17
N LEU A 120 -25.17 -6.16 -10.52
CA LEU A 120 -25.72 -7.47 -10.22
C LEU A 120 -24.84 -8.66 -10.67
N ASP A 121 -24.21 -8.58 -11.83
CA ASP A 121 -23.33 -9.65 -12.33
C ASP A 121 -22.02 -9.73 -11.55
N GLU A 122 -21.49 -8.58 -11.12
CA GLU A 122 -20.30 -8.53 -10.26
C GLU A 122 -20.62 -9.01 -8.86
N GLU A 123 -21.77 -8.62 -8.27
CA GLU A 123 -22.25 -9.11 -6.99
C GLU A 123 -22.36 -10.63 -6.99
N ARG A 124 -23.02 -11.21 -8.00
CA ARG A 124 -23.16 -12.67 -8.15
C ARG A 124 -21.79 -13.37 -8.24
N TYR A 125 -20.86 -12.78 -8.99
CA TYR A 125 -19.52 -13.31 -9.09
C TYR A 125 -18.77 -13.26 -7.75
N LEU A 126 -18.85 -12.14 -7.03
CA LEU A 126 -18.22 -11.97 -5.71
C LEU A 126 -18.80 -12.89 -4.64
N LEU A 127 -20.11 -13.24 -4.74
CA LEU A 127 -20.79 -14.17 -3.83
C LEU A 127 -20.59 -15.63 -4.21
N SER A 128 -20.06 -15.93 -5.40
CA SER A 128 -19.80 -17.32 -5.82
C SER A 128 -18.50 -17.85 -5.24
N GLU A 129 -18.47 -19.10 -4.80
CA GLU A 129 -17.26 -19.78 -4.33
C GLU A 129 -16.14 -19.75 -5.40
N SER A 130 -16.49 -20.06 -6.65
CA SER A 130 -15.54 -20.02 -7.76
C SER A 130 -14.95 -18.63 -8.04
N GLY A 131 -15.77 -17.58 -7.89
CA GLY A 131 -15.31 -16.19 -8.07
C GLY A 131 -14.37 -15.76 -6.95
N THR A 132 -14.74 -16.07 -5.70
CA THR A 132 -13.92 -15.77 -4.52
C THR A 132 -12.58 -16.50 -4.57
N ASP A 133 -12.58 -17.79 -4.90
CA ASP A 133 -11.35 -18.60 -5.04
C ASP A 133 -10.46 -18.08 -6.16
N ALA A 134 -11.04 -17.73 -7.31
CA ALA A 134 -10.27 -17.19 -8.43
C ALA A 134 -9.60 -15.85 -8.11
N LEU A 135 -10.28 -14.98 -7.36
CA LEU A 135 -9.71 -13.70 -6.90
C LEU A 135 -8.61 -13.93 -5.86
N ALA A 136 -8.86 -14.79 -4.86
CA ALA A 136 -7.87 -15.13 -3.83
C ALA A 136 -6.61 -15.76 -4.45
N GLN A 137 -6.78 -16.70 -5.38
CA GLN A 137 -5.69 -17.34 -6.10
C GLN A 137 -4.92 -16.33 -6.96
N SER A 138 -5.60 -15.36 -7.55
CA SER A 138 -4.97 -14.29 -8.33
C SER A 138 -4.05 -13.42 -7.48
N ILE A 139 -4.51 -13.00 -6.30
CA ILE A 139 -3.72 -12.22 -5.35
C ILE A 139 -2.52 -13.03 -4.86
N TYR A 140 -2.73 -14.29 -4.49
CA TYR A 140 -1.67 -15.19 -4.03
C TYR A 140 -0.59 -15.35 -5.10
N ASN A 141 -0.96 -15.66 -6.34
CA ASN A 141 -0.02 -15.86 -7.45
C ASN A 141 0.78 -14.59 -7.75
N ALA A 142 0.13 -13.43 -7.71
CA ALA A 142 0.77 -12.12 -7.87
C ALA A 142 1.79 -11.87 -6.76
N PHE A 143 1.41 -12.11 -5.50
CA PHE A 143 2.29 -11.94 -4.36
C PHE A 143 3.51 -12.86 -4.41
N ILE A 144 3.33 -14.13 -4.73
CA ILE A 144 4.45 -15.08 -4.89
C ILE A 144 5.41 -14.63 -6.00
N SER A 145 4.86 -14.12 -7.11
CA SER A 145 5.67 -13.60 -8.22
C SER A 145 6.44 -12.35 -7.81
N TYR A 146 5.79 -11.44 -7.07
CA TYR A 146 6.40 -10.26 -6.49
C TYR A 146 7.53 -10.62 -5.53
N LYS A 147 7.24 -11.51 -4.56
CA LYS A 147 8.20 -11.99 -3.56
C LYS A 147 9.45 -12.60 -4.21
N LYS A 148 9.27 -13.50 -5.18
CA LYS A 148 10.39 -14.10 -5.91
C LYS A 148 11.30 -13.06 -6.55
N LYS A 149 10.73 -12.00 -7.12
CA LYS A 149 11.50 -10.92 -7.76
C LYS A 149 12.31 -10.11 -6.74
N HIS A 150 11.75 -9.85 -5.55
CA HIS A 150 12.37 -8.96 -4.55
C HIS A 150 13.24 -9.69 -3.53
N ASP A 151 12.99 -10.97 -3.25
CA ASP A 151 13.80 -11.77 -2.33
C ASP A 151 14.99 -12.48 -3.01
N SER A 152 15.09 -12.44 -4.35
CA SER A 152 16.22 -13.01 -5.06
C SER A 152 17.52 -12.29 -4.69
N PRO A 153 18.65 -13.01 -4.49
CA PRO A 153 19.94 -12.42 -4.09
C PRO A 153 20.46 -11.32 -5.02
N THR A 154 20.03 -11.32 -6.28
CA THR A 154 20.32 -10.27 -7.27
C THR A 154 19.58 -8.94 -7.01
N GLY A 155 18.50 -8.94 -6.21
CA GLY A 155 17.77 -7.73 -5.81
C GLY A 155 18.27 -7.08 -4.53
N ARG A 156 19.16 -7.75 -3.80
CA ARG A 156 19.79 -7.25 -2.57
C ARG A 156 21.12 -6.51 -2.83
N LYS A 157 21.14 -5.60 -3.79
CA LYS A 157 22.16 -4.57 -3.79
C LYS A 157 21.68 -3.50 -2.83
N ASP A 158 22.43 -3.32 -1.72
CA ASP A 158 22.31 -2.24 -0.72
C ASP A 158 21.50 -2.50 0.57
N VAL A 159 21.72 -3.66 1.20
CA VAL A 159 21.60 -3.70 2.66
C VAL A 159 22.96 -4.12 3.20
N MET A 160 23.77 -3.13 3.65
CA MET A 160 24.98 -3.41 4.44
C MET A 160 24.58 -4.25 5.66
N PRO A 161 25.33 -5.32 5.99
CA PRO A 161 25.05 -6.08 7.19
C PRO A 161 25.26 -5.18 8.40
N ILE A 162 24.21 -4.99 9.18
CA ILE A 162 24.31 -4.40 10.51
C ILE A 162 25.19 -5.36 11.32
N LYS A 163 26.43 -4.96 11.58
CA LYS A 163 27.30 -5.67 12.52
C LYS A 163 26.68 -5.52 13.90
N THR A 164 25.96 -6.53 14.34
CA THR A 164 25.52 -6.68 15.72
C THR A 164 26.77 -6.95 16.53
N SER A 165 27.33 -5.94 17.19
CA SER A 165 28.34 -6.12 18.22
C SER A 165 27.65 -6.71 19.44
N THR A 166 27.77 -8.02 19.59
CA THR A 166 27.38 -8.75 20.80
C THR A 166 28.41 -8.41 21.87
N SER A 167 28.19 -7.38 22.68
CA SER A 167 28.92 -7.17 23.91
C SER A 167 28.33 -8.10 24.97
N THR A 168 28.99 -9.22 25.18
CA THR A 168 28.71 -10.15 26.28
C THR A 168 29.14 -9.48 27.58
N THR A 169 28.23 -8.83 28.28
CA THR A 169 28.45 -8.40 29.66
C THR A 169 28.30 -9.62 30.57
N LYS A 170 29.41 -10.15 31.05
CA LYS A 170 29.43 -11.14 32.13
C LYS A 170 28.89 -10.50 33.40
N ILE A 171 27.72 -10.92 33.83
CA ILE A 171 27.21 -10.58 35.17
C ILE A 171 27.87 -11.51 36.17
N HIS A 172 28.68 -10.96 37.07
CA HIS A 172 29.29 -11.63 38.20
C HIS A 172 28.18 -11.86 39.24
N GLU A 173 27.91 -13.13 39.49
CA GLU A 173 27.02 -13.59 40.56
C GLU A 173 27.72 -13.48 41.90
N THR A 174 27.29 -12.55 42.76
CA THR A 174 27.76 -12.46 44.13
C THR A 174 26.62 -12.95 45.03
N THR A 175 26.75 -14.20 45.44
CA THR A 175 25.98 -14.82 46.53
C THR A 175 26.25 -14.10 47.86
N LYS A 176 25.25 -13.46 48.44
CA LYS A 176 25.24 -13.11 49.87
C LYS A 176 24.06 -13.77 50.57
N THR A 177 24.42 -14.81 51.33
CA THR A 177 23.62 -15.44 52.35
C THR A 177 23.33 -14.44 53.47
N THR A 178 22.09 -14.23 53.84
CA THR A 178 21.75 -13.63 55.14
C THR A 178 20.56 -14.34 55.75
N LYS A 179 20.82 -14.82 56.97
CA LYS A 179 20.00 -15.60 57.87
C LYS A 179 18.68 -14.94 58.25
N THR A 180 17.68 -15.80 58.38
CA THR A 180 16.40 -15.57 59.07
C THR A 180 16.64 -15.38 60.60
N PRO A 181 15.80 -14.59 61.25
CA PRO A 181 15.33 -14.94 62.58
C PRO A 181 13.80 -15.09 62.63
N GLN A 182 13.42 -16.18 63.30
CA GLN A 182 12.08 -16.49 63.78
C GLN A 182 11.66 -15.62 64.95
N SER A 183 10.35 -15.57 65.13
CA SER A 183 9.51 -15.39 66.33
C SER A 183 8.65 -14.09 66.18
N GLY A 184 7.38 -14.10 66.47
CA GLY A 184 6.52 -14.77 67.39
C GLY A 184 5.06 -14.33 67.15
N LYS A 185 4.16 -15.25 67.47
CA LYS A 185 2.74 -15.06 67.73
C LYS A 185 2.57 -14.52 69.19
N PRO A 186 1.38 -14.19 69.73
CA PRO A 186 0.03 -13.92 69.14
C PRO A 186 -0.61 -12.64 69.77
N ILE A 187 -1.68 -12.12 69.27
CA ILE A 187 -3.05 -12.12 69.82
C ILE A 187 -3.98 -11.63 68.73
#